data_956de99bd6c57959e0c61bb0367eacd3
#
_entry.id   956de99bd6c57959e0c61bb0367eacd3
#
_cell.length_a   1.000
_cell.length_b   1.000
_cell.length_c   1.000
_cell.angle_alpha   90.00
_cell.angle_beta   90.00
_cell.angle_gamma   90.00
#
_symmetry.space_group_name_H-M   'P 1'
#
loop_
_entity.id
_entity.type
_entity.pdbx_description
1 polymer ?
#
loop_
_entity_poly.entity_id
_entity_poly.type
_entity_poly.pdbx_seq_one_letter_code
_entity_poly.pdbx_strand_id
1 'polypeptide(L)'
;MNQIYHTLIVEPSAIITTGLTKILGDIPHFRKISTLSDINYLQEKLLTSPQLLIINPTLVVGTQRTILSNYLQTHPKAVCIALVYQYTEPSALSFYHNIIDIRENPSKIISLIQQALSVQREEATAMDSYELSQRETDVLIQVAKGLSSKEIADALNISIHTVNTHRKNITQKTGIKSVAGL
;
A
#
# COMPACT_ATOMS: atom_id res chain seq x y z
N MET A 1 20.24 10.33 -4.41
CA MET A 1 20.10 10.45 -2.94
C MET A 1 19.39 9.20 -2.43
N ASN A 2 19.98 8.46 -1.48
CA ASN A 2 19.32 7.28 -0.89
C ASN A 2 18.21 7.76 0.06
N GLN A 3 16.95 7.59 -0.35
CA GLN A 3 15.80 7.92 0.49
C GLN A 3 15.73 6.93 1.66
N ILE A 4 15.62 7.43 2.88
CA ILE A 4 15.37 6.61 4.08
C ILE A 4 13.86 6.63 4.34
N TYR A 5 13.25 5.44 4.39
CA TYR A 5 11.83 5.29 4.70
C TYR A 5 11.64 5.18 6.22
N HIS A 6 10.73 5.98 6.76
CA HIS A 6 10.21 5.73 8.09
C HIS A 6 9.18 4.59 7.99
N THR A 7 9.52 3.45 8.58
CA THR A 7 8.70 2.25 8.59
C THR A 7 7.97 2.12 9.91
N LEU A 8 6.66 1.88 9.87
CA LEU A 8 5.85 1.53 11.04
C LEU A 8 5.37 0.07 10.89
N ILE A 9 5.75 -0.78 11.83
CA ILE A 9 5.27 -2.17 11.92
C ILE A 9 4.19 -2.22 13.01
N VAL A 10 2.97 -2.62 12.64
CA VAL A 10 1.83 -2.74 13.55
C VAL A 10 1.51 -4.23 13.73
N GLU A 11 2.06 -4.80 14.80
CA GLU A 11 1.98 -6.24 15.09
C GLU A 11 2.21 -6.49 16.58
N PRO A 12 1.28 -7.18 17.30
CA PRO A 12 1.45 -7.46 18.72
C PRO A 12 2.49 -8.53 19.05
N SER A 13 2.81 -9.42 18.11
CA SER A 13 3.82 -10.47 18.34
C SER A 13 5.23 -9.91 18.33
N ALA A 14 5.91 -9.97 19.50
CA ALA A 14 7.30 -9.54 19.63
C ALA A 14 8.25 -10.36 18.76
N ILE A 15 7.97 -11.64 18.51
CA ILE A 15 8.80 -12.50 17.65
C ILE A 15 8.73 -12.00 16.21
N ILE A 16 7.52 -11.70 15.70
CA ILE A 16 7.31 -11.23 14.34
C ILE A 16 7.91 -9.84 14.15
N THR A 17 7.67 -8.91 15.07
CA THR A 17 8.24 -7.56 15.01
C THR A 17 9.75 -7.57 15.06
N THR A 18 10.36 -8.39 15.93
CA THR A 18 11.81 -8.54 16.01
C THR A 18 12.37 -9.11 14.70
N GLY A 19 11.76 -10.17 14.17
CA GLY A 19 12.16 -10.77 12.90
C GLY A 19 12.12 -9.79 11.74
N LEU A 20 11.01 -9.08 11.56
CA LEU A 20 10.85 -8.06 10.51
C LEU A 20 11.83 -6.90 10.69
N THR A 21 12.00 -6.41 11.91
CA THR A 21 12.95 -5.33 12.21
C THR A 21 14.38 -5.75 11.84
N LYS A 22 14.76 -7.00 12.10
CA LYS A 22 16.08 -7.53 11.73
C LYS A 22 16.21 -7.62 10.20
N ILE A 23 15.22 -8.22 9.51
CA ILE A 23 15.23 -8.37 8.05
C ILE A 23 15.35 -7.01 7.36
N LEU A 24 14.60 -6.00 7.82
CA LEU A 24 14.59 -4.66 7.22
C LEU A 24 15.81 -3.83 7.64
N GLY A 25 16.27 -3.97 8.90
CA GLY A 25 17.36 -3.17 9.45
C GLY A 25 18.71 -3.40 8.76
N ASP A 26 18.88 -4.54 8.10
CA ASP A 26 20.07 -4.85 7.29
C ASP A 26 20.10 -4.06 5.96
N ILE A 27 18.98 -3.39 5.61
CA ILE A 27 18.86 -2.61 4.37
C ILE A 27 18.95 -1.11 4.69
N PRO A 28 19.90 -0.37 4.08
CA PRO A 28 20.12 1.05 4.39
C PRO A 28 18.90 1.95 4.29
N HIS A 29 17.95 1.61 3.42
CA HIS A 29 16.74 2.41 3.18
C HIS A 29 15.69 2.30 4.31
N PHE A 30 15.75 1.29 5.18
CA PHE A 30 14.77 1.02 6.23
C PHE A 30 15.33 1.20 7.65
N ARG A 31 16.31 2.10 7.83
CA ARG A 31 16.97 2.31 9.14
C ARG A 31 16.07 2.97 10.20
N LYS A 32 15.00 3.64 9.80
CA LYS A 32 14.05 4.26 10.73
C LYS A 32 12.81 3.37 10.88
N ILE A 33 12.89 2.41 11.80
CA ILE A 33 11.80 1.46 12.07
C ILE A 33 11.18 1.77 13.44
N SER A 34 9.86 1.90 13.48
CA SER A 34 9.05 2.00 14.68
C SER A 34 8.10 0.80 14.75
N THR A 35 7.81 0.32 15.95
CA THR A 35 6.87 -0.78 16.17
C THR A 35 5.70 -0.33 17.01
N LEU A 36 4.54 -0.92 16.80
CA LEU A 36 3.32 -0.68 17.53
C LEU A 36 2.65 -2.03 17.83
N SER A 37 2.55 -2.39 19.10
CA SER A 37 1.91 -3.63 19.55
C SER A 37 0.43 -3.49 19.84
N ASP A 38 -0.03 -2.28 20.21
CA ASP A 38 -1.42 -1.97 20.50
C ASP A 38 -1.98 -1.02 19.43
N ILE A 39 -2.93 -1.51 18.64
CA ILE A 39 -3.59 -0.77 17.56
C ILE A 39 -4.32 0.49 18.03
N ASN A 40 -4.67 0.59 19.29
CA ASN A 40 -5.36 1.78 19.84
C ASN A 40 -4.50 3.05 19.76
N TYR A 41 -3.18 2.91 19.71
CA TYR A 41 -2.25 4.03 19.53
C TYR A 41 -1.91 4.31 18.05
N LEU A 42 -2.62 3.70 17.10
CA LEU A 42 -2.35 3.87 15.67
C LEU A 42 -2.40 5.35 15.26
N GLN A 43 -3.43 6.09 15.67
CA GLN A 43 -3.60 7.48 15.30
C GLN A 43 -2.40 8.34 15.75
N GLU A 44 -1.93 8.14 16.97
CA GLU A 44 -0.76 8.84 17.50
C GLU A 44 0.51 8.52 16.71
N LYS A 45 0.71 7.24 16.38
CA LYS A 45 1.88 6.80 15.60
C LYS A 45 1.87 7.33 14.17
N LEU A 46 0.71 7.48 13.56
CA LEU A 46 0.58 8.05 12.22
C LEU A 46 0.97 9.54 12.15
N LEU A 47 0.96 10.28 13.27
CA LEU A 47 1.47 11.66 13.33
C LEU A 47 2.97 11.75 13.02
N THR A 48 3.71 10.65 13.15
CA THR A 48 5.12 10.61 12.76
C THR A 48 5.35 10.48 11.24
N SER A 49 4.28 10.48 10.47
CA SER A 49 4.25 10.40 8.99
C SER A 49 5.09 9.27 8.41
N PRO A 50 4.81 7.99 8.79
CA PRO A 50 5.51 6.84 8.21
C PRO A 50 5.20 6.69 6.72
N GLN A 51 6.23 6.45 5.89
CA GLN A 51 6.08 6.21 4.47
C GLN A 51 5.82 4.73 4.13
N LEU A 52 6.22 3.81 4.99
CA LEU A 52 5.95 2.38 4.87
C LEU A 52 5.24 1.90 6.14
N LEU A 53 4.07 1.31 5.95
CA LEU A 53 3.30 0.66 7.01
C LEU A 53 3.23 -0.84 6.71
N ILE A 54 3.62 -1.67 7.68
CA ILE A 54 3.44 -3.13 7.62
C ILE A 54 2.51 -3.49 8.76
N ILE A 55 1.30 -3.92 8.44
CA ILE A 55 0.22 -4.03 9.42
C ILE A 55 -0.41 -5.42 9.37
N ASN A 56 -0.63 -6.01 10.52
CA ASN A 56 -1.50 -7.18 10.64
C ASN A 56 -2.96 -6.77 10.37
N PRO A 57 -3.58 -7.23 9.28
CA PRO A 57 -4.90 -6.77 8.86
C PRO A 57 -6.01 -7.14 9.83
N THR A 58 -5.81 -8.16 10.68
CA THR A 58 -6.82 -8.58 11.66
C THR A 58 -7.04 -7.56 12.77
N LEU A 59 -6.08 -6.64 12.97
CA LEU A 59 -6.18 -5.55 13.93
C LEU A 59 -6.98 -4.35 13.38
N VAL A 60 -7.08 -4.23 12.05
CA VAL A 60 -7.62 -3.05 11.36
C VAL A 60 -9.11 -3.22 11.12
N VAL A 61 -9.90 -3.04 12.16
CA VAL A 61 -11.36 -3.14 12.13
C VAL A 61 -12.01 -1.85 12.63
N GLY A 62 -13.25 -1.60 12.23
CA GLY A 62 -14.01 -0.45 12.71
C GLY A 62 -13.29 0.89 12.56
N THR A 63 -13.10 1.61 13.66
CA THR A 63 -12.50 2.94 13.71
C THR A 63 -11.06 2.95 13.17
N GLN A 64 -10.26 1.91 13.44
CA GLN A 64 -8.88 1.82 12.98
C GLN A 64 -8.80 1.76 11.46
N ARG A 65 -9.76 1.11 10.80
CA ARG A 65 -9.86 1.11 9.34
C ARG A 65 -10.12 2.50 8.79
N THR A 66 -10.99 3.27 9.42
CA THR A 66 -11.27 4.66 9.04
C THR A 66 -10.04 5.55 9.21
N ILE A 67 -9.34 5.44 10.35
CA ILE A 67 -8.11 6.19 10.64
C ILE A 67 -7.05 5.90 9.57
N LEU A 68 -6.80 4.62 9.27
CA LEU A 68 -5.80 4.22 8.30
C LEU A 68 -6.18 4.66 6.87
N SER A 69 -7.47 4.54 6.50
CA SER A 69 -7.98 5.00 5.20
C SER A 69 -7.77 6.50 5.02
N ASN A 70 -8.13 7.31 6.01
CA ASN A 70 -7.94 8.76 5.98
C ASN A 70 -6.45 9.12 5.87
N TYR A 71 -5.60 8.40 6.62
CA TYR A 71 -4.15 8.61 6.54
C TYR A 71 -3.63 8.37 5.12
N LEU A 72 -3.97 7.25 4.49
CA LEU A 72 -3.51 6.94 3.13
C LEU A 72 -4.06 7.90 2.08
N GLN A 73 -5.28 8.41 2.26
CA GLN A 73 -5.83 9.45 1.37
C GLN A 73 -5.08 10.77 1.44
N THR A 74 -4.62 11.15 2.65
CA THR A 74 -3.88 12.41 2.86
C THR A 74 -2.37 12.26 2.61
N HIS A 75 -1.86 11.04 2.59
CA HIS A 75 -0.46 10.70 2.34
C HIS A 75 -0.34 9.73 1.14
N PRO A 76 -0.61 10.18 -0.08
CA PRO A 76 -0.67 9.31 -1.26
C PRO A 76 0.66 8.62 -1.60
N LYS A 77 1.78 9.07 -1.03
CA LYS A 77 3.11 8.45 -1.17
C LYS A 77 3.38 7.36 -0.12
N ALA A 78 2.47 7.16 0.84
CA ALA A 78 2.61 6.13 1.86
C ALA A 78 2.18 4.78 1.32
N VAL A 79 3.00 3.76 1.57
CA VAL A 79 2.72 2.36 1.20
C VAL A 79 2.22 1.60 2.42
N CYS A 80 1.11 0.88 2.28
CA CYS A 80 0.56 0.03 3.31
C CYS A 80 0.55 -1.42 2.84
N ILE A 81 1.22 -2.30 3.59
CA ILE A 81 1.37 -3.72 3.27
C ILE A 81 0.70 -4.55 4.37
N ALA A 82 -0.10 -5.54 3.97
CA ALA A 82 -0.67 -6.50 4.90
C ALA A 82 0.37 -7.56 5.30
N LEU A 83 0.51 -7.80 6.60
CA LEU A 83 1.30 -8.91 7.15
C LEU A 83 0.36 -10.05 7.54
N VAL A 84 0.40 -11.14 6.80
CA VAL A 84 -0.55 -12.26 6.94
C VAL A 84 0.17 -13.53 7.41
N TYR A 85 -0.41 -14.20 8.41
CA TYR A 85 0.03 -15.51 8.90
C TYR A 85 -1.13 -16.41 9.33
N GLN A 86 -2.35 -15.94 9.13
CA GLN A 86 -3.59 -16.69 9.31
C GLN A 86 -4.57 -16.34 8.21
N TYR A 87 -5.67 -17.08 8.12
CA TYR A 87 -6.72 -16.76 7.16
C TYR A 87 -7.21 -15.33 7.35
N THR A 88 -7.24 -14.60 6.26
CA THR A 88 -7.76 -13.22 6.20
C THR A 88 -8.70 -13.12 5.01
N GLU A 89 -9.89 -12.58 5.21
CA GLU A 89 -10.84 -12.40 4.11
C GLU A 89 -10.26 -11.52 3.00
N PRO A 90 -10.42 -11.89 1.72
CA PRO A 90 -9.96 -11.09 0.59
C PRO A 90 -10.47 -9.65 0.60
N SER A 91 -11.70 -9.43 1.07
CA SER A 91 -12.29 -8.10 1.25
C SER A 91 -11.52 -7.20 2.21
N ALA A 92 -10.91 -7.79 3.24
CA ALA A 92 -10.07 -7.05 4.19
C ALA A 92 -8.69 -6.71 3.60
N LEU A 93 -8.23 -7.48 2.61
CA LEU A 93 -6.93 -7.31 1.96
C LEU A 93 -6.95 -6.32 0.79
N SER A 94 -8.11 -6.03 0.21
CA SER A 94 -8.27 -5.13 -0.94
C SER A 94 -7.79 -3.68 -0.70
N PHE A 95 -7.57 -3.33 0.55
CA PHE A 95 -7.15 -2.02 1.01
C PHE A 95 -5.62 -1.83 0.96
N TYR A 96 -4.86 -2.93 0.95
CA TYR A 96 -3.41 -2.91 1.04
C TYR A 96 -2.76 -2.91 -0.35
N HIS A 97 -1.60 -2.24 -0.48
CA HIS A 97 -0.84 -2.17 -1.72
C HIS A 97 -0.15 -3.49 -2.08
N ASN A 98 0.22 -4.28 -1.06
CA ASN A 98 0.79 -5.61 -1.24
C ASN A 98 0.54 -6.47 0.01
N ILE A 99 0.83 -7.76 -0.08
CA ILE A 99 0.64 -8.74 1.00
C ILE A 99 1.96 -9.46 1.23
N ILE A 100 2.36 -9.58 2.50
CA ILE A 100 3.49 -10.38 2.96
C ILE A 100 2.93 -11.52 3.80
N ASP A 101 3.19 -12.76 3.39
CA ASP A 101 3.00 -13.92 4.25
C ASP A 101 4.27 -14.13 5.07
N ILE A 102 4.14 -14.30 6.39
CA ILE A 102 5.30 -14.50 7.28
C ILE A 102 6.09 -15.78 6.98
N ARG A 103 5.52 -16.72 6.23
CA ARG A 103 6.17 -17.97 5.79
C ARG A 103 7.11 -17.76 4.61
N GLU A 104 7.07 -16.59 3.97
CA GLU A 104 7.97 -16.24 2.90
C GLU A 104 9.42 -16.08 3.42
N ASN A 105 10.38 -16.38 2.55
CA ASN A 105 11.77 -16.15 2.89
C ASN A 105 12.12 -14.64 2.93
N PRO A 106 13.17 -14.23 3.68
CA PRO A 106 13.53 -12.83 3.82
C PRO A 106 13.72 -12.09 2.49
N SER A 107 14.35 -12.73 1.50
CA SER A 107 14.60 -12.11 0.19
C SER A 107 13.29 -11.82 -0.55
N LYS A 108 12.30 -12.70 -0.44
CA LYS A 108 10.98 -12.49 -1.03
C LYS A 108 10.23 -11.36 -0.32
N ILE A 109 10.26 -11.31 1.02
CA ILE A 109 9.69 -10.21 1.80
C ILE A 109 10.25 -8.86 1.34
N ILE A 110 11.58 -8.77 1.23
CA ILE A 110 12.26 -7.57 0.76
C ILE A 110 11.82 -7.19 -0.65
N SER A 111 11.75 -8.16 -1.58
CA SER A 111 11.34 -7.90 -2.96
C SER A 111 9.90 -7.39 -3.07
N LEU A 112 8.97 -7.93 -2.27
CA LEU A 112 7.57 -7.49 -2.22
C LEU A 112 7.44 -6.05 -1.71
N ILE A 113 8.23 -5.68 -0.69
CA ILE A 113 8.27 -4.32 -0.15
C ILE A 113 8.84 -3.35 -1.18
N GLN A 114 9.95 -3.71 -1.82
CA GLN A 114 10.58 -2.88 -2.85
C GLN A 114 9.67 -2.68 -4.05
N GLN A 115 8.97 -3.73 -4.48
CA GLN A 115 7.98 -3.64 -5.55
C GLN A 115 6.85 -2.67 -5.20
N ALA A 116 6.28 -2.76 -4.00
CA ALA A 116 5.22 -1.85 -3.57
C ALA A 116 5.69 -0.39 -3.51
N LEU A 117 6.92 -0.15 -3.04
CA LEU A 117 7.52 1.18 -2.98
C LEU A 117 7.85 1.74 -4.37
N SER A 118 8.26 0.92 -5.34
CA SER A 118 8.55 1.37 -6.71
C SER A 118 7.28 1.78 -7.45
N VAL A 119 6.22 0.98 -7.36
CA VAL A 119 4.92 1.30 -7.95
C VAL A 119 4.39 2.63 -7.43
N GLN A 120 4.40 2.82 -6.10
CA GLN A 120 3.94 4.06 -5.49
C GLN A 120 4.79 5.27 -5.86
N ARG A 121 6.07 5.07 -6.12
CA ARG A 121 6.99 6.12 -6.54
C ARG A 121 6.74 6.55 -7.98
N GLU A 122 6.49 5.61 -8.87
CA GLU A 122 6.11 5.88 -10.27
C GLU A 122 4.77 6.63 -10.33
N GLU A 123 3.79 6.22 -9.53
CA GLU A 123 2.50 6.91 -9.40
C GLU A 123 2.66 8.34 -8.89
N ALA A 124 3.49 8.54 -7.86
CA ALA A 124 3.72 9.87 -7.30
C ALA A 124 4.45 10.82 -8.26
N THR A 125 5.39 10.31 -9.06
CA THR A 125 6.07 11.12 -10.10
C THR A 125 5.14 11.40 -11.28
N ALA A 126 4.23 10.48 -11.59
CA ALA A 126 3.22 10.66 -12.62
C ALA A 126 2.13 11.66 -12.20
N MET A 127 1.85 11.86 -10.90
CA MET A 127 0.93 12.91 -10.42
C MET A 127 1.50 14.32 -10.63
N ASP A 128 2.81 14.48 -10.68
CA ASP A 128 3.47 15.77 -10.95
C ASP A 128 3.54 16.10 -12.47
N SER A 129 3.16 15.14 -13.34
CA SER A 129 3.06 15.32 -14.80
C SER A 129 1.61 15.28 -15.25
N TYR A 130 1.25 16.13 -16.24
CA TYR A 130 -0.07 16.08 -16.89
C TYR A 130 -0.25 14.84 -17.80
N GLU A 131 0.80 14.05 -17.99
CA GLU A 131 0.79 12.82 -18.78
C GLU A 131 0.38 11.61 -17.94
N LEU A 132 -0.37 10.69 -18.54
CA LEU A 132 -0.70 9.42 -17.91
C LEU A 132 0.54 8.54 -17.82
N SER A 133 0.79 7.95 -16.65
CA SER A 133 1.80 6.90 -16.51
C SER A 133 1.43 5.66 -17.32
N GLN A 134 2.40 4.78 -17.57
CA GLN A 134 2.14 3.51 -18.26
C GLN A 134 1.05 2.69 -17.57
N ARG A 135 1.06 2.64 -16.24
CA ARG A 135 0.04 1.92 -15.44
C ARG A 135 -1.33 2.56 -15.51
N GLU A 136 -1.42 3.88 -15.50
CA GLU A 136 -2.68 4.59 -15.71
C GLU A 136 -3.22 4.36 -17.12
N THR A 137 -2.35 4.31 -18.11
CA THR A 137 -2.72 3.97 -19.49
C THR A 137 -3.24 2.52 -19.57
N ASP A 138 -2.55 1.55 -18.93
CA ASP A 138 -3.00 0.16 -18.88
C ASP A 138 -4.39 0.04 -18.25
N VAL A 139 -4.61 0.71 -17.12
CA VAL A 139 -5.91 0.76 -16.44
C VAL A 139 -6.97 1.42 -17.32
N LEU A 140 -6.65 2.55 -17.96
CA LEU A 140 -7.57 3.27 -18.85
C LEU A 140 -8.03 2.40 -20.02
N ILE A 141 -7.11 1.62 -20.62
CA ILE A 141 -7.43 0.68 -21.70
C ILE A 141 -8.46 -0.37 -21.22
N GLN A 142 -8.29 -0.92 -20.01
CA GLN A 142 -9.24 -1.91 -19.48
C GLN A 142 -10.59 -1.28 -19.12
N VAL A 143 -10.58 -0.06 -18.59
CA VAL A 143 -11.81 0.72 -18.36
C VAL A 143 -12.55 0.97 -19.68
N ALA A 144 -11.84 1.34 -20.74
CA ALA A 144 -12.43 1.56 -22.06
C ALA A 144 -13.03 0.26 -22.68
N LYS A 145 -12.55 -0.91 -22.24
CA LYS A 145 -13.14 -2.22 -22.58
C LYS A 145 -14.37 -2.55 -21.72
N GLY A 146 -14.74 -1.71 -20.76
CA GLY A 146 -15.91 -1.91 -19.90
C GLY A 146 -15.68 -2.81 -18.69
N LEU A 147 -14.42 -3.12 -18.33
CA LEU A 147 -14.11 -3.97 -17.17
C LEU A 147 -14.35 -3.22 -15.85
N SER A 148 -14.90 -3.96 -14.87
CA SER A 148 -15.01 -3.50 -13.48
C SER A 148 -13.63 -3.39 -12.80
N SER A 149 -13.53 -2.61 -11.71
CA SER A 149 -12.28 -2.52 -10.95
C SER A 149 -11.75 -3.87 -10.46
N LYS A 150 -12.63 -4.84 -10.19
CA LYS A 150 -12.25 -6.19 -9.80
C LYS A 150 -11.60 -6.96 -10.96
N GLU A 151 -12.24 -6.94 -12.14
CA GLU A 151 -11.72 -7.60 -13.34
C GLU A 151 -10.41 -6.97 -13.81
N ILE A 152 -10.27 -5.65 -13.66
CA ILE A 152 -9.01 -4.93 -13.95
C ILE A 152 -7.92 -5.36 -12.99
N ALA A 153 -8.22 -5.48 -11.70
CA ALA A 153 -7.29 -5.94 -10.68
C ALA A 153 -6.74 -7.33 -11.00
N ASP A 154 -7.64 -8.26 -11.39
CA ASP A 154 -7.29 -9.61 -11.79
C ASP A 154 -6.45 -9.62 -13.09
N ALA A 155 -6.86 -8.85 -14.10
CA ALA A 155 -6.19 -8.77 -15.39
C ALA A 155 -4.78 -8.18 -15.32
N LEU A 156 -4.56 -7.19 -14.44
CA LEU A 156 -3.28 -6.49 -14.30
C LEU A 156 -2.43 -7.02 -13.13
N ASN A 157 -2.94 -8.01 -12.39
CA ASN A 157 -2.31 -8.62 -11.22
C ASN A 157 -1.94 -7.58 -10.13
N ILE A 158 -2.88 -6.69 -9.82
CA ILE A 158 -2.77 -5.64 -8.79
C ILE A 158 -3.99 -5.67 -7.86
N SER A 159 -3.93 -4.91 -6.75
CA SER A 159 -5.08 -4.83 -5.84
C SER A 159 -6.21 -3.95 -6.43
N ILE A 160 -7.47 -4.22 -6.03
CA ILE A 160 -8.61 -3.36 -6.38
C ILE A 160 -8.38 -1.92 -5.89
N HIS A 161 -7.72 -1.76 -4.73
CA HIS A 161 -7.36 -0.45 -4.19
C HIS A 161 -6.41 0.29 -5.15
N THR A 162 -5.40 -0.40 -5.67
CA THR A 162 -4.46 0.16 -6.66
C THR A 162 -5.19 0.59 -7.93
N VAL A 163 -6.12 -0.24 -8.44
CA VAL A 163 -6.96 0.13 -9.59
C VAL A 163 -7.75 1.42 -9.32
N ASN A 164 -8.39 1.50 -8.15
CA ASN A 164 -9.19 2.68 -7.79
C ASN A 164 -8.32 3.95 -7.65
N THR A 165 -7.08 3.80 -7.16
CA THR A 165 -6.11 4.89 -7.11
C THR A 165 -5.74 5.37 -8.51
N HIS A 166 -5.42 4.46 -9.44
CA HIS A 166 -5.16 4.80 -10.84
C HIS A 166 -6.35 5.50 -11.49
N ARG A 167 -7.58 5.00 -11.30
CA ARG A 167 -8.80 5.65 -11.84
C ARG A 167 -8.97 7.08 -11.31
N LYS A 168 -8.71 7.30 -10.01
CA LYS A 168 -8.74 8.65 -9.43
C LYS A 168 -7.68 9.56 -10.07
N ASN A 169 -6.45 9.07 -10.25
CA ASN A 169 -5.37 9.83 -10.85
C ASN A 169 -5.67 10.16 -12.32
N ILE A 170 -6.18 9.20 -13.09
CA ILE A 170 -6.62 9.41 -14.48
C ILE A 170 -7.68 10.51 -14.53
N THR A 171 -8.69 10.47 -13.65
CA THR A 171 -9.73 11.51 -13.57
C THR A 171 -9.12 12.88 -13.26
N GLN A 172 -8.17 12.97 -12.35
CA GLN A 172 -7.50 14.23 -11.98
C GLN A 172 -6.67 14.79 -13.15
N LYS A 173 -5.93 13.94 -13.86
CA LYS A 173 -5.06 14.34 -14.97
C LYS A 173 -5.81 14.67 -16.23
N THR A 174 -6.88 13.94 -16.54
CA THR A 174 -7.66 14.10 -17.77
C THR A 174 -8.83 15.09 -17.63
N GLY A 175 -9.23 15.42 -16.38
CA GLY A 175 -10.42 16.23 -16.12
C GLY A 175 -11.76 15.53 -16.37
N ILE A 176 -11.77 14.25 -16.74
CA ILE A 176 -12.97 13.46 -17.02
C ILE A 176 -13.67 13.13 -15.71
N LYS A 177 -14.82 13.75 -15.42
CA LYS A 177 -15.51 13.67 -14.11
C LYS A 177 -16.54 12.55 -13.99
N SER A 178 -16.80 11.77 -15.01
CA SER A 178 -17.83 10.72 -14.98
C SER A 178 -17.27 9.40 -15.46
N VAL A 179 -17.54 8.35 -14.73
CA VAL A 179 -17.06 6.99 -14.99
C VAL A 179 -18.09 6.13 -15.75
N ALA A 180 -19.28 6.62 -16.03
CA ALA A 180 -19.96 6.17 -17.24
C ALA A 180 -19.11 6.59 -18.45
N GLY A 181 -18.07 7.35 -18.17
CA GLY A 181 -16.99 7.77 -19.00
C GLY A 181 -15.60 7.44 -18.41
N LEU A 182 -15.46 6.64 -17.38
CA LEU A 182 -14.19 6.03 -16.92
C LEU A 182 -14.50 4.84 -16.03
#